data_564e19172ec02addf92ac4eccc304454
#
_entry.id   564e19172ec02addf92ac4eccc304454
#
_cell.length_a   1.000
_cell.length_b   1.000
_cell.length_c   1.000
_cell.angle_alpha   90.00
_cell.angle_beta   90.00
_cell.angle_gamma   90.00
#
_symmetry.space_group_name_H-M   'P 1'
#
loop_
_entity.id
_entity.type
_entity.pdbx_description
1 polymer ?
#
loop_
_entity_poly.entity_id
_entity_poly.type
_entity_poly.pdbx_seq_one_letter_code
_entity_poly.pdbx_strand_id
1 'polypeptide(L)'
;LHAYSRDKSVIEVTPRLVAIPYDTDDIQFLMRFANDIAEKDFKLPVTVRGSGQSKTGACLGEGMIISTEKMNHIEEVDETSRLVRVQAGVTLEKLNAVLAAYHLCLPVKANEKETIGGLISTFPTDPYAKKYGSIFYFVDRLEVVLSNGDLIQTVSYTQHGLKNAEKADKLEGRIYKGLNELVTANADVIENIAGGVHSRAGYPMVSHVKKKDQRTFDILPLFFGAEGTLGIITEVILRVEPIPRHGKHVLATFPTMEKANEYMKKVAKLEPAALEVFDTRIFKIAAKHGKHLGLLEPLIDNGYYVLTEFNDNRFAVAKKVRQTLGIGANAISITAENNINVDDFKEVHTLVDCYLNDENSMERPSLVDDFYMTGDGLVKFSDKIKSIEKALNQDLPIFGSYATSIYTVRPDFDLSNIAERKRAMQFLRYFSKVVRECGGSFTGGRSEGRVKGLVSTPELTNREHALYGDIKKIFDPNGFMNPETKLGATFADVVRHLRTSENQGVK
;
A
#
# COMPACT_ATOMS: atom_id res chain seq x y z
N LEU A 1 24.86 -7.22 -2.14
CA LEU A 1 23.96 -6.80 -3.23
C LEU A 1 22.75 -7.74 -3.33
N HIS A 2 22.94 -9.06 -3.30
CA HIS A 2 21.86 -10.04 -3.48
C HIS A 2 20.71 -9.88 -2.47
N ALA A 3 20.98 -9.59 -1.20
CA ALA A 3 19.94 -9.33 -0.18
C ALA A 3 19.01 -8.15 -0.51
N TYR A 4 19.44 -7.25 -1.39
CA TYR A 4 18.68 -6.08 -1.81
C TYR A 4 18.11 -6.21 -3.23
N SER A 5 18.30 -7.34 -3.89
CA SER A 5 17.80 -7.58 -5.25
C SER A 5 16.33 -8.02 -5.30
N ARG A 6 15.75 -8.40 -4.17
CA ARG A 6 14.38 -8.94 -4.07
C ARG A 6 13.54 -8.17 -3.07
N ASP A 7 12.25 -8.10 -3.31
CA ASP A 7 11.18 -7.70 -2.38
C ASP A 7 10.06 -8.75 -2.40
N LYS A 8 8.84 -8.38 -2.04
CA LYS A 8 7.68 -9.31 -2.09
C LYS A 8 6.99 -9.38 -3.47
N SER A 9 7.52 -8.68 -4.48
CA SER A 9 7.02 -8.74 -5.85
C SER A 9 7.60 -9.91 -6.64
N VAL A 10 7.14 -10.06 -7.88
CA VAL A 10 7.58 -11.10 -8.81
C VAL A 10 8.88 -10.77 -9.54
N ILE A 11 9.49 -9.61 -9.27
CA ILE A 11 10.70 -9.18 -9.97
C ILE A 11 11.94 -9.25 -9.07
N GLU A 12 13.09 -9.35 -9.72
CA GLU A 12 14.41 -9.32 -9.10
C GLU A 12 15.32 -8.36 -9.88
N VAL A 13 15.91 -7.39 -9.18
CA VAL A 13 16.77 -6.38 -9.78
C VAL A 13 18.03 -6.24 -8.96
N THR A 14 19.18 -6.65 -9.49
CA THR A 14 20.45 -6.54 -8.78
C THR A 14 20.97 -5.10 -8.86
N PRO A 15 21.12 -4.38 -7.72
CA PRO A 15 21.64 -3.04 -7.71
C PRO A 15 23.16 -3.01 -7.98
N ARG A 16 23.66 -1.89 -8.52
CA ARG A 16 25.11 -1.68 -8.67
C ARG A 16 25.80 -1.41 -7.33
N LEU A 17 25.12 -0.70 -6.44
CA LEU A 17 25.62 -0.44 -5.09
C LEU A 17 24.45 -0.30 -4.08
N VAL A 18 24.78 -0.49 -2.81
CA VAL A 18 23.86 -0.30 -1.69
C VAL A 18 24.53 0.63 -0.68
N ALA A 19 23.85 1.70 -0.33
CA ALA A 19 24.22 2.62 0.73
C ALA A 19 23.27 2.40 1.92
N ILE A 20 23.82 2.39 3.13
CA ILE A 20 23.06 2.18 4.38
C ILE A 20 23.34 3.37 5.30
N PRO A 21 22.64 4.48 5.11
CA PRO A 21 22.78 5.69 5.91
C PRO A 21 22.32 5.46 7.35
N TYR A 22 22.91 6.19 8.28
CA TYR A 22 22.53 6.22 9.70
C TYR A 22 21.63 7.41 10.04
N ASP A 23 21.77 8.50 9.28
CA ASP A 23 21.08 9.76 9.54
C ASP A 23 20.74 10.51 8.24
N THR A 24 20.15 11.70 8.42
CA THR A 24 19.73 12.57 7.32
C THR A 24 20.94 13.15 6.56
N ASP A 25 22.05 13.45 7.25
CA ASP A 25 23.25 14.03 6.63
C ASP A 25 23.88 13.06 5.63
N ASP A 26 23.92 11.77 5.97
CA ASP A 26 24.35 10.70 5.05
C ASP A 26 23.52 10.70 3.77
N ILE A 27 22.18 10.78 3.90
CA ILE A 27 21.27 10.83 2.74
C ILE A 27 21.50 12.09 1.91
N GLN A 28 21.66 13.26 2.55
CA GLN A 28 21.96 14.51 1.84
C GLN A 28 23.25 14.39 1.02
N PHE A 29 24.30 13.80 1.63
CA PHE A 29 25.56 13.56 0.94
C PHE A 29 25.37 12.67 -0.30
N LEU A 30 24.69 11.54 -0.17
CA LEU A 30 24.42 10.62 -1.26
C LEU A 30 23.60 11.27 -2.39
N MET A 31 22.61 12.09 -2.04
CA MET A 31 21.76 12.76 -3.02
C MET A 31 22.51 13.87 -3.74
N ARG A 32 23.34 14.68 -3.06
CA ARG A 32 24.24 15.65 -3.70
C ARG A 32 25.17 14.96 -4.69
N PHE A 33 25.80 13.85 -4.26
CA PHE A 33 26.65 13.07 -5.15
C PHE A 33 25.91 12.57 -6.39
N ALA A 34 24.70 12.00 -6.25
CA ALA A 34 23.91 11.53 -7.38
C ALA A 34 23.49 12.67 -8.32
N ASN A 35 23.13 13.83 -7.76
CA ASN A 35 22.80 15.03 -8.53
C ASN A 35 24.00 15.57 -9.31
N ASP A 36 25.17 15.70 -8.67
CA ASP A 36 26.40 16.23 -9.27
C ASP A 36 26.89 15.39 -10.47
N ILE A 37 26.71 14.08 -10.40
CA ILE A 37 27.05 13.20 -11.53
C ILE A 37 25.96 13.24 -12.62
N ALA A 38 24.68 13.43 -12.26
CA ALA A 38 23.60 13.59 -13.23
C ALA A 38 23.75 14.88 -14.05
N GLU A 39 24.23 15.97 -13.44
CA GLU A 39 24.57 17.23 -14.14
C GLU A 39 25.72 17.06 -15.14
N LYS A 40 26.51 15.99 -15.02
CA LYS A 40 27.61 15.62 -15.94
C LYS A 40 27.18 14.53 -16.94
N ASP A 41 25.89 14.43 -17.21
CA ASP A 41 25.29 13.44 -18.13
C ASP A 41 25.47 11.95 -17.71
N PHE A 42 25.90 11.67 -16.48
CA PHE A 42 25.98 10.31 -15.96
C PHE A 42 24.86 10.06 -14.97
N LYS A 43 23.81 9.33 -15.39
CA LYS A 43 22.68 9.00 -14.53
C LYS A 43 22.97 7.76 -13.67
N LEU A 44 22.98 7.96 -12.36
CA LEU A 44 22.92 6.88 -11.37
C LEU A 44 21.49 6.85 -10.79
N PRO A 45 20.63 5.92 -11.23
CA PRO A 45 19.31 5.78 -10.63
C PRO A 45 19.41 5.54 -9.13
N VAL A 46 18.59 6.24 -8.34
CA VAL A 46 18.52 6.12 -6.89
C VAL A 46 17.17 5.55 -6.53
N THR A 47 17.15 4.46 -5.77
CA THR A 47 15.93 3.83 -5.27
C THR A 47 16.01 3.70 -3.75
N VAL A 48 14.97 4.16 -3.05
CA VAL A 48 14.88 4.06 -1.59
C VAL A 48 14.25 2.73 -1.20
N ARG A 49 14.82 2.11 -0.17
CA ARG A 49 14.35 0.83 0.36
C ARG A 49 14.19 0.91 1.87
N GLY A 50 12.99 0.63 2.37
CA GLY A 50 12.77 0.31 3.79
C GLY A 50 13.06 -1.17 4.05
N SER A 51 12.14 -1.88 4.66
CA SER A 51 12.27 -3.31 4.99
C SER A 51 12.08 -4.29 3.80
N GLY A 52 11.91 -3.81 2.58
CA GLY A 52 11.74 -4.67 1.40
C GLY A 52 10.39 -5.39 1.31
N GLN A 53 9.35 -4.86 1.94
CA GLN A 53 7.99 -5.45 1.93
C GLN A 53 7.14 -5.02 0.73
N SER A 54 7.69 -4.29 -0.26
CA SER A 54 6.95 -3.90 -1.45
C SER A 54 6.48 -5.12 -2.26
N LYS A 55 5.20 -5.12 -2.65
CA LYS A 55 4.58 -6.16 -3.48
C LYS A 55 4.58 -5.79 -4.98
N THR A 56 5.11 -4.63 -5.31
CA THR A 56 5.04 -4.05 -6.67
C THR A 56 6.41 -3.76 -7.29
N GLY A 57 7.50 -4.08 -6.59
CA GLY A 57 8.86 -3.82 -7.06
C GLY A 57 9.32 -2.38 -6.92
N ALA A 58 8.62 -1.55 -6.14
CA ALA A 58 8.92 -0.13 -6.00
C ALA A 58 10.26 0.17 -5.31
N CYS A 59 10.75 -0.75 -4.47
CA CYS A 59 12.01 -0.58 -3.72
C CYS A 59 13.20 -1.33 -4.36
N LEU A 60 13.11 -1.69 -5.64
CA LEU A 60 14.15 -2.34 -6.43
C LEU A 60 14.67 -1.41 -7.53
N GLY A 61 15.96 -1.47 -7.83
CA GLY A 61 16.58 -0.62 -8.85
C GLY A 61 17.96 -1.10 -9.26
N GLU A 62 18.35 -0.87 -10.52
CA GLU A 62 19.67 -1.22 -11.07
C GLU A 62 20.82 -0.33 -10.58
N GLY A 63 20.50 0.88 -10.07
CA GLY A 63 21.48 1.86 -9.66
C GLY A 63 21.93 1.73 -8.22
N MET A 64 21.79 2.81 -7.45
CA MET A 64 22.06 2.87 -6.02
C MET A 64 20.78 2.61 -5.22
N ILE A 65 20.81 1.58 -4.36
CA ILE A 65 19.78 1.41 -3.32
C ILE A 65 20.23 2.17 -2.08
N ILE A 66 19.38 3.06 -1.58
CA ILE A 66 19.53 3.69 -0.26
C ILE A 66 18.61 2.96 0.71
N SER A 67 19.19 2.16 1.61
CA SER A 67 18.45 1.38 2.61
C SER A 67 18.34 2.15 3.92
N THR A 68 17.09 2.42 4.35
CA THR A 68 16.83 3.13 5.61
C THR A 68 16.84 2.21 6.83
N GLU A 69 17.33 0.97 6.73
CA GLU A 69 17.28 -0.02 7.81
C GLU A 69 17.99 0.40 9.09
N LYS A 70 19.01 1.27 9.00
CA LYS A 70 19.74 1.83 10.15
C LYS A 70 19.15 3.13 10.67
N MET A 71 18.30 3.78 9.90
CA MET A 71 17.54 4.97 10.31
C MET A 71 16.26 4.54 11.04
N ASN A 72 16.41 3.90 12.19
CA ASN A 72 15.30 3.24 12.88
C ASN A 72 15.12 3.70 14.33
N HIS A 73 15.51 4.93 14.66
CA HIS A 73 15.33 5.52 15.98
C HIS A 73 13.94 6.13 16.13
N ILE A 74 13.39 6.00 17.35
CA ILE A 74 12.23 6.75 17.82
C ILE A 74 12.80 7.86 18.68
N GLU A 75 12.71 9.11 18.18
CA GLU A 75 13.41 10.25 18.75
C GLU A 75 12.69 10.79 19.98
N GLU A 76 11.36 10.90 19.91
CA GLU A 76 10.57 11.52 20.97
C GLU A 76 9.15 10.95 20.97
N VAL A 77 8.58 10.74 22.17
CA VAL A 77 7.17 10.43 22.39
C VAL A 77 6.60 11.49 23.31
N ASP A 78 5.76 12.37 22.78
CA ASP A 78 4.97 13.34 23.57
C ASP A 78 3.59 12.76 23.85
N GLU A 79 3.42 12.21 25.04
CA GLU A 79 2.17 11.61 25.51
C GLU A 79 1.05 12.64 25.60
N THR A 80 1.37 13.89 25.97
CA THR A 80 0.39 14.96 26.17
C THR A 80 -0.23 15.42 24.87
N SER A 81 0.59 15.67 23.86
CA SER A 81 0.18 16.06 22.51
C SER A 81 -0.17 14.87 21.63
N ARG A 82 0.11 13.64 22.09
CA ARG A 82 -0.02 12.39 21.33
C ARG A 82 0.73 12.46 20.00
N LEU A 83 1.95 12.95 20.05
CA LEU A 83 2.85 13.01 18.92
C LEU A 83 4.04 12.10 19.16
N VAL A 84 4.54 11.50 18.10
CA VAL A 84 5.80 10.75 18.11
C VAL A 84 6.63 11.15 16.90
N ARG A 85 7.93 11.39 17.13
CA ARG A 85 8.92 11.66 16.08
C ARG A 85 9.76 10.41 15.87
N VAL A 86 9.83 9.95 14.62
CA VAL A 86 10.50 8.71 14.26
C VAL A 86 11.27 8.87 12.95
N GLN A 87 12.40 8.16 12.85
CA GLN A 87 13.10 8.00 11.59
C GLN A 87 12.31 7.06 10.64
N ALA A 88 12.46 7.28 9.33
CA ALA A 88 11.67 6.60 8.30
C ALA A 88 11.81 5.07 8.27
N GLY A 89 12.93 4.52 8.75
CA GLY A 89 13.20 3.08 8.82
C GLY A 89 12.62 2.38 10.05
N VAL A 90 11.95 3.09 10.98
CA VAL A 90 11.23 2.47 12.10
C VAL A 90 10.10 1.59 11.54
N THR A 91 10.02 0.33 11.98
CA THR A 91 8.93 -0.58 11.59
C THR A 91 7.66 -0.31 12.40
N LEU A 92 6.51 -0.67 11.84
CA LEU A 92 5.21 -0.55 12.53
C LEU A 92 5.21 -1.34 13.85
N GLU A 93 5.80 -2.56 13.85
CA GLU A 93 5.98 -3.38 15.04
C GLU A 93 6.78 -2.65 16.13
N LYS A 94 7.97 -2.14 15.79
CA LYS A 94 8.83 -1.41 16.72
C LYS A 94 8.13 -0.17 17.28
N LEU A 95 7.46 0.58 16.42
CA LEU A 95 6.71 1.77 16.83
C LEU A 95 5.62 1.41 17.84
N ASN A 96 4.73 0.46 17.51
CA ASN A 96 3.63 0.08 18.38
C ASN A 96 4.11 -0.59 19.68
N ALA A 97 5.22 -1.33 19.66
CA ALA A 97 5.83 -1.89 20.86
C ALA A 97 6.29 -0.80 21.83
N VAL A 98 6.91 0.29 21.34
CA VAL A 98 7.31 1.43 22.17
C VAL A 98 6.09 2.21 22.66
N LEU A 99 5.14 2.51 21.77
CA LEU A 99 3.91 3.26 22.09
C LEU A 99 3.04 2.55 23.13
N ALA A 100 3.08 1.21 23.19
CA ALA A 100 2.32 0.41 24.15
C ALA A 100 2.67 0.77 25.62
N ALA A 101 3.93 1.16 25.91
CA ALA A 101 4.34 1.63 27.22
C ALA A 101 3.63 2.92 27.66
N TYR A 102 3.17 3.71 26.70
CA TYR A 102 2.40 4.94 26.88
C TYR A 102 0.88 4.73 26.70
N HIS A 103 0.42 3.49 26.58
CA HIS A 103 -0.97 3.14 26.24
C HIS A 103 -1.45 3.76 24.91
N LEU A 104 -0.55 3.99 23.98
CA LEU A 104 -0.79 4.55 22.66
C LEU A 104 -0.51 3.53 21.55
N CYS A 105 -1.05 3.76 20.36
CA CYS A 105 -0.76 3.01 19.14
C CYS A 105 -0.93 3.89 17.89
N LEU A 106 -0.29 3.50 16.80
CA LEU A 106 -0.66 3.96 15.47
C LEU A 106 -1.74 2.98 14.94
N PRO A 107 -3.02 3.40 14.80
CA PRO A 107 -4.12 2.49 14.48
C PRO A 107 -4.19 2.18 12.98
N VAL A 108 -3.11 1.67 12.42
CA VAL A 108 -2.97 1.21 11.04
C VAL A 108 -2.77 -0.30 11.04
N LYS A 109 -3.62 -1.03 10.31
CA LYS A 109 -3.54 -2.50 10.16
C LYS A 109 -2.81 -2.84 8.87
N ALA A 110 -1.48 -2.91 8.94
CA ALA A 110 -0.58 -3.25 7.85
C ALA A 110 0.39 -4.35 8.28
N ASN A 111 1.29 -4.78 7.38
CA ASN A 111 2.34 -5.71 7.75
C ASN A 111 3.27 -5.04 8.79
N GLU A 112 3.42 -5.67 9.94
CA GLU A 112 4.20 -5.15 11.07
C GLU A 112 5.68 -4.88 10.74
N LYS A 113 6.21 -5.57 9.71
CA LYS A 113 7.59 -5.37 9.22
C LYS A 113 7.71 -4.17 8.27
N GLU A 114 6.62 -3.57 7.79
CA GLU A 114 6.69 -2.36 6.97
C GLU A 114 7.25 -1.19 7.78
N THR A 115 8.15 -0.40 7.16
CA THR A 115 8.69 0.81 7.78
C THR A 115 7.72 1.97 7.64
N ILE A 116 7.78 2.95 8.54
CA ILE A 116 6.90 4.14 8.50
C ILE A 116 7.09 4.91 7.19
N GLY A 117 8.35 5.14 6.76
CA GLY A 117 8.62 5.74 5.45
C GLY A 117 8.07 4.92 4.28
N GLY A 118 8.13 3.58 4.39
CA GLY A 118 7.57 2.65 3.41
C GLY A 118 6.04 2.72 3.34
N LEU A 119 5.35 2.76 4.49
CA LEU A 119 3.89 2.91 4.57
C LEU A 119 3.40 4.22 3.94
N ILE A 120 4.11 5.33 4.16
CA ILE A 120 3.78 6.61 3.53
C ILE A 120 4.03 6.52 2.02
N SER A 121 5.19 6.02 1.62
CA SER A 121 5.62 6.00 0.22
C SER A 121 4.80 5.04 -0.66
N THR A 122 4.28 3.93 -0.12
CA THR A 122 3.42 2.99 -0.85
C THR A 122 1.92 3.25 -0.64
N PHE A 123 1.57 3.96 0.40
CA PHE A 123 0.23 4.40 0.78
C PHE A 123 -0.82 3.29 0.69
N PRO A 124 -0.68 2.20 1.46
CA PRO A 124 -1.65 1.12 1.46
C PRO A 124 -2.99 1.58 2.04
N THR A 125 -4.07 1.04 1.51
CA THR A 125 -5.41 1.17 2.09
C THR A 125 -5.61 0.02 3.06
N ASP A 126 -5.45 0.27 4.35
CA ASP A 126 -5.56 -0.74 5.39
C ASP A 126 -7.01 -0.97 5.86
N PRO A 127 -7.34 -2.15 6.45
CA PRO A 127 -8.70 -2.47 6.91
C PRO A 127 -9.28 -1.51 7.93
N TYR A 128 -8.46 -0.83 8.74
CA TYR A 128 -8.90 0.14 9.75
C TYR A 128 -9.17 1.54 9.19
N ALA A 129 -8.77 1.81 7.94
CA ALA A 129 -8.84 3.14 7.35
C ALA A 129 -10.27 3.70 7.28
N LYS A 130 -11.30 2.86 7.28
CA LYS A 130 -12.70 3.34 7.31
C LYS A 130 -13.08 3.95 8.64
N LYS A 131 -12.57 3.42 9.75
CA LYS A 131 -12.88 3.91 11.10
C LYS A 131 -11.95 5.01 11.57
N TYR A 132 -10.65 4.80 11.40
CA TYR A 132 -9.63 5.70 11.95
C TYR A 132 -9.05 6.68 10.93
N GLY A 133 -9.31 6.49 9.64
CA GLY A 133 -8.63 7.16 8.56
C GLY A 133 -7.39 6.38 8.09
N SER A 134 -6.89 6.71 6.90
CA SER A 134 -5.63 6.16 6.40
C SER A 134 -4.44 6.77 7.12
N ILE A 135 -3.24 6.20 6.94
CA ILE A 135 -2.00 6.75 7.52
C ILE A 135 -1.82 8.25 7.24
N PHE A 136 -2.40 8.79 6.17
CA PHE A 136 -2.37 10.21 5.83
C PHE A 136 -2.87 11.11 6.97
N TYR A 137 -3.91 10.69 7.70
CA TYR A 137 -4.49 11.48 8.79
C TYR A 137 -3.63 11.48 10.05
N PHE A 138 -2.69 10.54 10.15
CA PHE A 138 -1.78 10.42 11.29
C PHE A 138 -0.44 11.11 11.07
N VAL A 139 -0.06 11.44 9.85
CA VAL A 139 1.17 12.18 9.57
C VAL A 139 0.93 13.67 9.79
N ASP A 140 1.69 14.25 10.72
CA ASP A 140 1.69 15.70 10.98
C ASP A 140 2.69 16.43 10.09
N ARG A 141 3.89 15.87 9.98
CA ARG A 141 5.00 16.48 9.22
C ARG A 141 5.97 15.41 8.71
N LEU A 142 6.58 15.71 7.58
CA LEU A 142 7.69 14.93 7.02
C LEU A 142 8.95 15.79 6.96
N GLU A 143 10.07 15.17 7.25
CA GLU A 143 11.38 15.64 6.84
C GLU A 143 11.78 14.88 5.58
N VAL A 144 12.23 15.60 4.55
CA VAL A 144 12.49 15.03 3.23
C VAL A 144 13.77 15.60 2.64
N VAL A 145 14.64 14.74 2.14
CA VAL A 145 15.79 15.12 1.31
C VAL A 145 15.36 15.11 -0.16
N LEU A 146 15.51 16.25 -0.82
CA LEU A 146 15.20 16.48 -2.23
C LEU A 146 16.26 15.90 -3.18
N SER A 147 15.97 15.87 -4.47
CA SER A 147 16.89 15.33 -5.50
C SER A 147 18.27 15.98 -5.51
N ASN A 148 18.38 17.27 -5.18
CA ASN A 148 19.65 18.00 -5.09
C ASN A 148 20.35 17.89 -3.72
N GLY A 149 19.80 17.10 -2.78
CA GLY A 149 20.32 16.95 -1.42
C GLY A 149 19.90 18.06 -0.43
N ASP A 150 19.04 19.00 -0.84
CA ASP A 150 18.46 19.97 0.10
C ASP A 150 17.49 19.25 1.05
N LEU A 151 17.50 19.66 2.32
CA LEU A 151 16.59 19.18 3.35
C LEU A 151 15.40 20.13 3.47
N ILE A 152 14.19 19.59 3.45
CA ILE A 152 12.96 20.34 3.70
C ILE A 152 12.13 19.68 4.78
N GLN A 153 11.30 20.48 5.44
CA GLN A 153 10.18 20.01 6.25
C GLN A 153 8.88 20.43 5.59
N THR A 154 7.94 19.49 5.47
CA THR A 154 6.63 19.79 4.90
C THR A 154 5.85 20.70 5.87
N VAL A 155 5.40 21.83 5.35
CA VAL A 155 4.65 22.84 6.09
C VAL A 155 3.46 23.29 5.27
N SER A 156 2.32 23.42 5.92
CA SER A 156 1.12 24.00 5.28
C SER A 156 1.22 25.51 5.28
N TYR A 157 1.31 26.15 4.12
CA TYR A 157 1.43 27.59 3.96
C TYR A 157 0.08 28.26 3.73
N THR A 158 -0.14 29.41 4.37
CA THR A 158 -1.16 30.37 3.92
C THR A 158 -0.73 31.01 2.58
N GLN A 159 -1.63 31.71 1.90
CA GLN A 159 -1.30 32.38 0.64
C GLN A 159 -0.11 33.37 0.78
N HIS A 160 0.01 34.05 1.92
CA HIS A 160 1.12 34.96 2.17
C HIS A 160 2.43 34.18 2.42
N GLY A 161 2.38 33.10 3.19
CA GLY A 161 3.53 32.23 3.43
C GLY A 161 4.05 31.59 2.14
N LEU A 162 3.13 31.11 1.29
CA LEU A 162 3.48 30.52 -0.02
C LEU A 162 4.24 31.50 -0.89
N LYS A 163 3.78 32.75 -1.02
CA LYS A 163 4.48 33.81 -1.79
C LYS A 163 5.91 34.06 -1.28
N ASN A 164 6.16 33.86 -0.01
CA ASN A 164 7.52 33.99 0.54
C ASN A 164 8.34 32.72 0.26
N ALA A 165 7.76 31.52 0.38
CA ALA A 165 8.43 30.26 0.04
C ALA A 165 8.84 30.21 -1.45
N GLU A 166 7.97 30.70 -2.36
CA GLU A 166 8.23 30.77 -3.79
C GLU A 166 9.43 31.66 -4.18
N LYS A 167 9.86 32.58 -3.30
CA LYS A 167 10.99 33.49 -3.52
C LYS A 167 12.35 32.87 -3.16
N ALA A 168 12.37 31.74 -2.48
CA ALA A 168 13.62 31.08 -2.10
C ALA A 168 14.39 30.66 -3.36
N ASP A 169 15.65 31.09 -3.46
CA ASP A 169 16.55 30.76 -4.58
C ASP A 169 17.17 29.35 -4.37
N LYS A 170 16.30 28.37 -4.19
CA LYS A 170 16.63 26.96 -3.96
C LYS A 170 15.64 26.07 -4.70
N LEU A 171 15.94 24.77 -4.78
CA LEU A 171 15.01 23.80 -5.37
C LEU A 171 13.64 23.85 -4.67
N GLU A 172 13.61 24.00 -3.35
CA GLU A 172 12.37 24.14 -2.57
C GLU A 172 11.48 25.27 -3.11
N GLY A 173 12.02 26.47 -3.32
CA GLY A 173 11.24 27.61 -3.85
C GLY A 173 10.71 27.35 -5.26
N ARG A 174 11.51 26.71 -6.12
CA ARG A 174 11.10 26.30 -7.47
C ARG A 174 9.97 25.25 -7.41
N ILE A 175 10.02 24.32 -6.44
CA ILE A 175 8.97 23.33 -6.22
C ILE A 175 7.65 24.02 -5.84
N TYR A 176 7.65 24.91 -4.84
CA TYR A 176 6.43 25.62 -4.43
C TYR A 176 5.84 26.45 -5.56
N LYS A 177 6.67 27.21 -6.28
CA LYS A 177 6.23 28.01 -7.42
C LYS A 177 5.66 27.14 -8.55
N GLY A 178 6.44 26.13 -9.00
CA GLY A 178 6.03 25.26 -10.10
C GLY A 178 4.76 24.47 -9.78
N LEU A 179 4.65 23.96 -8.56
CA LEU A 179 3.43 23.24 -8.13
C LEU A 179 2.21 24.17 -8.03
N ASN A 180 2.37 25.40 -7.52
CA ASN A 180 1.25 26.33 -7.42
C ASN A 180 0.72 26.72 -8.80
N GLU A 181 1.61 26.98 -9.76
CA GLU A 181 1.27 27.24 -11.16
C GLU A 181 0.59 26.00 -11.79
N LEU A 182 1.19 24.81 -11.64
CA LEU A 182 0.69 23.55 -12.22
C LEU A 182 -0.70 23.17 -11.67
N VAL A 183 -0.88 23.18 -10.35
CA VAL A 183 -2.15 22.82 -9.69
C VAL A 183 -3.25 23.82 -10.06
N THR A 184 -2.90 25.10 -10.20
CA THR A 184 -3.86 26.13 -10.60
C THR A 184 -4.29 25.97 -12.07
N ALA A 185 -3.36 25.66 -12.96
CA ALA A 185 -3.63 25.45 -14.38
C ALA A 185 -4.43 24.17 -14.68
N ASN A 186 -4.33 23.16 -13.81
CA ASN A 186 -4.98 21.85 -13.98
C ASN A 186 -6.08 21.57 -12.94
N ALA A 187 -6.73 22.59 -12.41
CA ALA A 187 -7.75 22.46 -11.35
C ALA A 187 -8.90 21.52 -11.74
N ASP A 188 -9.35 21.55 -13.00
CA ASP A 188 -10.39 20.69 -13.54
C ASP A 188 -9.97 19.20 -13.61
N VAL A 189 -8.71 18.93 -14.01
CA VAL A 189 -8.17 17.55 -14.01
C VAL A 189 -8.08 17.01 -12.59
N ILE A 190 -7.60 17.84 -11.65
CA ILE A 190 -7.47 17.48 -10.24
C ILE A 190 -8.85 17.22 -9.62
N GLU A 191 -9.87 18.00 -9.98
CA GLU A 191 -11.25 17.78 -9.52
C GLU A 191 -11.81 16.45 -10.06
N ASN A 192 -11.52 16.11 -11.31
CA ASN A 192 -11.89 14.81 -11.89
C ASN A 192 -11.18 13.64 -11.20
N ILE A 193 -9.89 13.77 -10.87
CA ILE A 193 -9.15 12.76 -10.10
C ILE A 193 -9.80 12.57 -8.72
N ALA A 194 -10.14 13.65 -8.03
CA ALA A 194 -10.78 13.60 -6.71
C ALA A 194 -12.18 12.97 -6.71
N GLY A 195 -12.96 13.18 -7.79
CA GLY A 195 -14.30 12.63 -7.98
C GLY A 195 -14.34 11.25 -8.65
N GLY A 196 -13.22 10.76 -9.12
CA GLY A 196 -13.12 9.50 -9.85
C GLY A 196 -13.17 8.24 -8.97
N VAL A 197 -12.99 7.08 -9.59
CA VAL A 197 -12.87 5.81 -8.88
C VAL A 197 -11.61 5.83 -8.03
N HIS A 198 -11.70 5.32 -6.81
CA HIS A 198 -10.56 5.27 -5.89
C HIS A 198 -9.35 4.57 -6.52
N SER A 199 -8.27 5.30 -6.70
CA SER A 199 -7.03 4.85 -7.33
C SER A 199 -5.81 5.43 -6.61
N ARG A 200 -4.70 4.67 -6.62
CA ARG A 200 -3.38 5.10 -6.12
C ARG A 200 -2.39 5.32 -7.26
N ALA A 201 -2.85 5.34 -8.51
CA ALA A 201 -2.01 5.60 -9.68
C ALA A 201 -1.48 7.05 -9.67
N GLY A 202 -0.30 7.24 -10.19
CA GLY A 202 0.37 8.53 -10.25
C GLY A 202 0.61 9.13 -8.85
N TYR A 203 0.20 10.38 -8.66
CA TYR A 203 0.25 11.07 -7.36
C TYR A 203 -1.17 11.30 -6.83
N PRO A 204 -1.76 10.29 -6.18
CA PRO A 204 -3.20 10.23 -5.91
C PRO A 204 -3.70 11.34 -5.00
N MET A 205 -2.82 11.91 -4.19
CA MET A 205 -3.17 12.95 -3.21
C MET A 205 -2.96 14.37 -3.73
N VAL A 206 -2.76 14.56 -5.04
CA VAL A 206 -2.56 15.89 -5.65
C VAL A 206 -3.74 16.86 -5.38
N SER A 207 -4.96 16.34 -5.27
CA SER A 207 -6.14 17.12 -4.91
C SER A 207 -6.11 17.72 -3.49
N HIS A 208 -5.21 17.25 -2.64
CA HIS A 208 -5.03 17.72 -1.26
C HIS A 208 -3.95 18.80 -1.14
N VAL A 209 -3.20 19.09 -2.21
CA VAL A 209 -2.14 20.12 -2.21
C VAL A 209 -2.72 21.53 -2.04
N LYS A 210 -3.85 21.80 -2.70
CA LYS A 210 -4.53 23.10 -2.65
C LYS A 210 -6.04 22.89 -2.53
N LYS A 211 -6.57 22.96 -1.32
CA LYS A 211 -8.00 22.88 -1.10
C LYS A 211 -8.65 24.26 -1.18
N LYS A 212 -9.74 24.39 -1.93
CA LYS A 212 -10.45 25.66 -2.14
C LYS A 212 -10.97 26.29 -0.83
N ASP A 213 -11.37 25.47 0.12
CA ASP A 213 -11.98 25.84 1.40
C ASP A 213 -10.96 26.13 2.51
N GLN A 214 -9.77 25.56 2.47
CA GLN A 214 -8.77 25.69 3.54
C GLN A 214 -7.80 26.87 3.35
N ARG A 215 -7.77 27.51 2.19
CA ARG A 215 -6.88 28.65 1.85
C ARG A 215 -5.39 28.34 2.15
N THR A 216 -5.03 27.09 2.15
CA THR A 216 -3.67 26.60 2.44
C THR A 216 -3.11 25.86 1.25
N PHE A 217 -1.79 25.82 1.19
CA PHE A 217 -1.00 25.06 0.22
C PHE A 217 -0.03 24.17 0.95
N ASP A 218 -0.08 22.86 0.68
CA ASP A 218 0.69 21.86 1.39
C ASP A 218 1.23 20.80 0.41
N ILE A 219 2.53 20.55 0.44
CA ILE A 219 3.17 19.55 -0.42
C ILE A 219 3.22 18.16 0.23
N LEU A 220 2.96 18.05 1.54
CA LEU A 220 2.95 16.79 2.28
C LEU A 220 2.12 15.69 1.60
N PRO A 221 0.91 15.96 1.07
CA PRO A 221 0.08 14.95 0.41
C PRO A 221 0.76 14.25 -0.77
N LEU A 222 1.66 14.91 -1.48
CA LEU A 222 2.32 14.35 -2.66
C LEU A 222 3.27 13.20 -2.32
N PHE A 223 3.76 13.10 -1.08
CA PHE A 223 4.66 12.02 -0.67
C PHE A 223 3.91 10.70 -0.40
N PHE A 224 2.58 10.77 -0.24
CA PHE A 224 1.75 9.57 -0.08
C PHE A 224 1.58 8.86 -1.42
N GLY A 225 2.18 7.68 -1.49
CA GLY A 225 2.22 6.89 -2.71
C GLY A 225 3.27 7.36 -3.73
N ALA A 226 4.21 8.23 -3.34
CA ALA A 226 5.26 8.71 -4.23
C ALA A 226 6.36 7.67 -4.54
N GLU A 227 6.50 6.63 -3.72
CA GLU A 227 7.47 5.54 -3.94
C GLU A 227 8.92 6.01 -4.14
N GLY A 228 9.32 7.07 -3.42
CA GLY A 228 10.67 7.64 -3.49
C GLY A 228 10.98 8.39 -4.80
N THR A 229 9.98 8.75 -5.60
CA THR A 229 10.17 9.48 -6.86
C THR A 229 10.27 11.00 -6.70
N LEU A 230 9.85 11.54 -5.55
CA LEU A 230 9.81 13.01 -5.29
C LEU A 230 10.79 13.46 -4.22
N GLY A 231 11.34 12.55 -3.44
CA GLY A 231 12.24 12.84 -2.33
C GLY A 231 12.42 11.61 -1.46
N ILE A 232 13.35 11.68 -0.52
CA ILE A 232 13.62 10.62 0.46
C ILE A 232 13.14 11.10 1.82
N ILE A 233 12.13 10.43 2.37
CA ILE A 233 11.63 10.68 3.72
C ILE A 233 12.68 10.19 4.72
N THR A 234 13.12 11.06 5.62
CA THR A 234 14.12 10.77 6.64
C THR A 234 13.50 10.68 8.02
N GLU A 235 12.58 11.60 8.37
CA GLU A 235 11.86 11.60 9.63
C GLU A 235 10.37 11.88 9.42
N VAL A 236 9.57 11.41 10.37
CA VAL A 236 8.12 11.55 10.38
C VAL A 236 7.65 11.94 11.77
N ILE A 237 6.82 12.96 11.86
CA ILE A 237 6.03 13.25 13.06
C ILE A 237 4.64 12.68 12.86
N LEU A 238 4.24 11.76 13.76
CA LEU A 238 2.96 11.05 13.72
C LEU A 238 2.08 11.45 14.89
N ARG A 239 0.79 11.59 14.63
CA ARG A 239 -0.26 11.56 15.65
C ARG A 239 -0.58 10.12 15.99
N VAL A 240 -0.79 9.85 17.26
CA VAL A 240 -1.07 8.50 17.77
C VAL A 240 -2.35 8.52 18.61
N GLU A 241 -2.99 7.35 18.72
CA GLU A 241 -4.26 7.20 19.42
C GLU A 241 -4.13 6.27 20.63
N PRO A 242 -5.00 6.40 21.64
CA PRO A 242 -5.05 5.45 22.74
C PRO A 242 -5.36 4.03 22.24
N ILE A 243 -4.70 3.03 22.80
CA ILE A 243 -4.98 1.62 22.50
C ILE A 243 -6.45 1.31 22.85
N PRO A 244 -7.24 0.74 21.91
CA PRO A 244 -8.60 0.32 22.20
C PRO A 244 -8.64 -0.74 23.31
N ARG A 245 -9.34 -0.46 24.40
CA ARG A 245 -9.40 -1.35 25.58
C ARG A 245 -10.32 -2.55 25.41
N HIS A 246 -11.27 -2.48 24.49
CA HIS A 246 -12.29 -3.51 24.31
C HIS A 246 -12.42 -3.85 22.82
N GLY A 247 -12.04 -5.06 22.46
CA GLY A 247 -12.23 -5.61 21.13
C GLY A 247 -13.15 -6.84 21.17
N LYS A 248 -14.04 -6.98 20.20
CA LYS A 248 -14.85 -8.17 20.01
C LYS A 248 -14.99 -8.46 18.52
N HIS A 249 -15.06 -9.75 18.21
CA HIS A 249 -15.21 -10.23 16.85
C HIS A 249 -16.51 -11.03 16.69
N VAL A 250 -17.09 -10.90 15.50
CA VAL A 250 -18.25 -11.68 15.06
C VAL A 250 -17.89 -12.34 13.74
N LEU A 251 -18.09 -13.65 13.65
CA LEU A 251 -17.91 -14.43 12.44
C LEU A 251 -19.30 -14.82 11.89
N ALA A 252 -19.50 -14.60 10.60
CA ALA A 252 -20.71 -15.05 9.92
C ALA A 252 -20.34 -15.84 8.66
N THR A 253 -21.19 -16.79 8.25
CA THR A 253 -20.95 -17.69 7.13
C THR A 253 -22.03 -17.55 6.06
N PHE A 254 -21.64 -17.55 4.78
CA PHE A 254 -22.56 -17.38 3.67
C PHE A 254 -22.21 -18.31 2.50
N PRO A 255 -23.20 -18.90 1.82
CA PRO A 255 -22.97 -19.79 0.68
C PRO A 255 -22.62 -19.01 -0.61
N THR A 256 -22.99 -17.73 -0.71
CA THR A 256 -22.74 -16.92 -1.93
C THR A 256 -22.29 -15.51 -1.57
N MET A 257 -21.60 -14.85 -2.52
CA MET A 257 -21.14 -13.47 -2.34
C MET A 257 -22.32 -12.49 -2.25
N GLU A 258 -23.45 -12.73 -2.93
CA GLU A 258 -24.63 -11.88 -2.82
C GLU A 258 -25.14 -11.82 -1.39
N LYS A 259 -25.32 -12.99 -0.74
CA LYS A 259 -25.78 -13.05 0.65
C LYS A 259 -24.77 -12.44 1.62
N ALA A 260 -23.48 -12.67 1.40
CA ALA A 260 -22.43 -12.02 2.16
C ALA A 260 -22.48 -10.49 1.98
N ASN A 261 -22.65 -9.99 0.76
CA ASN A 261 -22.75 -8.56 0.47
C ASN A 261 -23.96 -7.90 1.15
N GLU A 262 -25.13 -8.55 1.10
CA GLU A 262 -26.35 -8.07 1.79
C GLU A 262 -26.13 -7.93 3.30
N TYR A 263 -25.46 -8.89 3.91
CA TYR A 263 -25.10 -8.85 5.31
C TYR A 263 -24.09 -7.73 5.59
N MET A 264 -22.99 -7.67 4.83
CA MET A 264 -21.93 -6.68 4.99
C MET A 264 -22.44 -5.24 4.81
N LYS A 265 -23.37 -4.99 3.87
CA LYS A 265 -24.04 -3.69 3.72
C LYS A 265 -24.78 -3.23 4.98
N LYS A 266 -25.38 -4.16 5.72
CA LYS A 266 -26.09 -3.85 6.97
C LYS A 266 -25.11 -3.65 8.11
N VAL A 267 -24.10 -4.51 8.23
CA VAL A 267 -23.08 -4.44 9.29
C VAL A 267 -22.19 -3.20 9.14
N ALA A 268 -21.86 -2.79 7.92
CA ALA A 268 -21.07 -1.57 7.66
C ALA A 268 -21.71 -0.30 8.27
N LYS A 269 -23.04 -0.25 8.40
CA LYS A 269 -23.76 0.87 9.06
C LYS A 269 -23.53 0.95 10.58
N LEU A 270 -23.02 -0.11 11.17
CA LEU A 270 -22.64 -0.15 12.59
C LEU A 270 -21.21 0.35 12.84
N GLU A 271 -20.53 0.82 11.79
CA GLU A 271 -19.16 1.35 11.82
C GLU A 271 -18.18 0.42 12.54
N PRO A 272 -17.96 -0.80 12.02
CA PRO A 272 -16.96 -1.72 12.56
C PRO A 272 -15.54 -1.14 12.37
N ALA A 273 -14.60 -1.59 13.19
CA ALA A 273 -13.18 -1.26 13.02
C ALA A 273 -12.60 -1.95 11.78
N ALA A 274 -12.97 -3.23 11.59
CA ALA A 274 -12.71 -3.97 10.37
C ALA A 274 -13.95 -4.80 9.97
N LEU A 275 -14.15 -4.96 8.67
CA LEU A 275 -15.16 -5.84 8.09
C LEU A 275 -14.54 -6.52 6.88
N GLU A 276 -14.22 -7.79 7.04
CA GLU A 276 -13.42 -8.55 6.08
C GLU A 276 -14.18 -9.76 5.57
N VAL A 277 -13.97 -10.12 4.32
CA VAL A 277 -14.56 -11.30 3.67
C VAL A 277 -13.46 -12.22 3.17
N PHE A 278 -13.69 -13.54 3.34
CA PHE A 278 -12.75 -14.58 2.95
C PHE A 278 -13.51 -15.70 2.23
N ASP A 279 -13.12 -16.02 1.01
CA ASP A 279 -13.51 -17.24 0.33
C ASP A 279 -12.93 -18.44 1.09
N THR A 280 -13.76 -19.40 1.47
CA THR A 280 -13.35 -20.53 2.30
C THR A 280 -12.29 -21.42 1.65
N ARG A 281 -12.16 -21.38 0.32
CA ARG A 281 -11.12 -22.10 -0.43
C ARG A 281 -9.69 -21.66 -0.08
N ILE A 282 -9.49 -20.40 0.39
CA ILE A 282 -8.16 -19.93 0.82
C ILE A 282 -7.60 -20.73 1.97
N PHE A 283 -8.46 -21.16 2.90
CA PHE A 283 -8.08 -21.99 4.04
C PHE A 283 -7.67 -23.39 3.60
N LYS A 284 -8.36 -23.98 2.62
CA LYS A 284 -8.01 -25.29 2.04
C LYS A 284 -6.63 -25.24 1.35
N ILE A 285 -6.33 -24.13 0.67
CA ILE A 285 -5.01 -23.90 0.07
C ILE A 285 -3.96 -23.79 1.17
N ALA A 286 -4.22 -23.05 2.24
CA ALA A 286 -3.31 -22.95 3.39
C ALA A 286 -2.99 -24.31 4.00
N ALA A 287 -4.02 -25.16 4.20
CA ALA A 287 -3.86 -26.51 4.76
C ALA A 287 -2.98 -27.41 3.89
N LYS A 288 -3.07 -27.31 2.55
CA LYS A 288 -2.20 -28.07 1.63
C LYS A 288 -0.71 -27.76 1.80
N HIS A 289 -0.38 -26.57 2.29
CA HIS A 289 0.97 -26.12 2.58
C HIS A 289 1.37 -26.25 4.07
N GLY A 290 0.69 -27.14 4.80
CA GLY A 290 1.03 -27.50 6.18
C GLY A 290 0.62 -26.49 7.25
N LYS A 291 -0.20 -25.50 6.88
CA LYS A 291 -0.76 -24.51 7.80
C LYS A 291 -2.17 -24.92 8.23
N HIS A 292 -2.28 -25.64 9.33
CA HIS A 292 -3.56 -26.00 9.91
C HIS A 292 -4.09 -24.85 10.77
N LEU A 293 -5.08 -24.15 10.24
CA LEU A 293 -5.82 -23.13 10.97
C LEU A 293 -6.93 -23.84 11.73
N GLY A 294 -7.03 -23.66 13.04
CA GLY A 294 -8.00 -24.36 13.92
C GLY A 294 -9.47 -24.06 13.60
N LEU A 295 -9.73 -23.12 12.68
CA LEU A 295 -11.04 -22.71 12.17
C LEU A 295 -11.67 -23.69 11.18
N LEU A 296 -10.97 -24.73 10.75
CA LEU A 296 -11.31 -25.44 9.52
C LEU A 296 -12.21 -26.66 9.68
N GLU A 297 -12.64 -26.99 10.89
CA GLU A 297 -13.61 -28.08 11.06
C GLU A 297 -14.90 -27.57 11.72
N PRO A 298 -16.03 -27.64 11.10
CA PRO A 298 -16.49 -27.84 9.71
C PRO A 298 -17.43 -26.72 9.23
N LEU A 299 -16.99 -25.46 9.15
CA LEU A 299 -17.96 -24.37 9.06
C LEU A 299 -18.72 -24.32 7.72
N ILE A 300 -18.08 -24.42 6.57
CA ILE A 300 -18.70 -24.67 5.25
C ILE A 300 -17.66 -25.06 4.21
N ASP A 301 -17.98 -26.00 3.33
CA ASP A 301 -17.05 -26.50 2.31
C ASP A 301 -16.75 -25.50 1.19
N ASN A 302 -17.74 -24.72 0.77
CA ASN A 302 -17.63 -23.70 -0.24
C ASN A 302 -18.53 -22.53 0.11
N GLY A 303 -17.96 -21.34 0.20
CA GLY A 303 -18.69 -20.13 0.56
C GLY A 303 -17.77 -19.04 1.07
N TYR A 304 -18.31 -18.20 1.94
CA TYR A 304 -17.60 -17.00 2.42
C TYR A 304 -17.73 -16.88 3.92
N TYR A 305 -16.60 -16.58 4.59
CA TYR A 305 -16.58 -16.08 5.95
C TYR A 305 -16.59 -14.55 5.93
N VAL A 306 -17.34 -13.96 6.83
CA VAL A 306 -17.32 -12.53 7.09
C VAL A 306 -16.90 -12.31 8.53
N LEU A 307 -15.72 -11.74 8.73
CA LEU A 307 -15.18 -11.35 10.03
C LEU A 307 -15.44 -9.87 10.28
N THR A 308 -16.10 -9.57 11.40
CA THR A 308 -16.38 -8.21 11.85
C THR A 308 -15.66 -7.94 13.15
N GLU A 309 -14.90 -6.84 13.22
CA GLU A 309 -14.24 -6.38 14.44
C GLU A 309 -14.87 -5.09 14.95
N PHE A 310 -15.18 -5.05 16.25
CA PHE A 310 -15.57 -3.83 16.97
C PHE A 310 -14.58 -3.56 18.10
N ASN A 311 -14.07 -2.35 18.21
CA ASN A 311 -13.08 -1.94 19.20
C ASN A 311 -13.40 -0.56 19.79
N ASP A 312 -14.64 -0.35 20.16
CA ASP A 312 -15.14 0.87 20.82
C ASP A 312 -15.08 0.74 22.35
N ASN A 313 -15.82 1.62 23.09
CA ASN A 313 -16.04 1.40 24.52
C ASN A 313 -16.90 0.14 24.78
N ARG A 314 -16.77 -0.44 25.98
CA ARG A 314 -17.39 -1.71 26.37
C ARG A 314 -18.90 -1.80 26.06
N PHE A 315 -19.66 -0.73 26.32
CA PHE A 315 -21.10 -0.73 26.09
C PHE A 315 -21.46 -0.65 24.61
N ALA A 316 -20.74 0.18 23.85
CA ALA A 316 -20.93 0.30 22.40
C ALA A 316 -20.58 -1.02 21.70
N VAL A 317 -19.46 -1.66 22.05
CA VAL A 317 -19.08 -2.98 21.52
C VAL A 317 -20.16 -4.03 21.78
N ALA A 318 -20.64 -4.17 23.03
CA ALA A 318 -21.67 -5.13 23.37
C ALA A 318 -23.00 -4.89 22.63
N LYS A 319 -23.38 -3.62 22.41
CA LYS A 319 -24.55 -3.25 21.61
C LYS A 319 -24.35 -3.63 20.14
N LYS A 320 -23.23 -3.23 19.53
CA LYS A 320 -22.92 -3.51 18.11
C LYS A 320 -22.84 -5.01 17.82
N VAL A 321 -22.22 -5.79 18.71
CA VAL A 321 -22.18 -7.27 18.61
C VAL A 321 -23.59 -7.86 18.61
N ARG A 322 -24.45 -7.47 19.55
CA ARG A 322 -25.86 -7.95 19.58
C ARG A 322 -26.62 -7.59 18.30
N GLN A 323 -26.45 -6.37 17.81
CA GLN A 323 -27.07 -5.93 16.55
C GLN A 323 -26.58 -6.76 15.37
N THR A 324 -25.27 -7.04 15.30
CA THR A 324 -24.67 -7.85 14.24
C THR A 324 -25.18 -9.29 14.25
N LEU A 325 -25.29 -9.91 15.43
CA LEU A 325 -25.87 -11.24 15.60
C LEU A 325 -27.35 -11.29 15.17
N GLY A 326 -28.10 -10.20 15.36
CA GLY A 326 -29.49 -10.11 14.92
C GLY A 326 -29.65 -9.89 13.40
N ILE A 327 -28.61 -9.47 12.70
CA ILE A 327 -28.63 -9.28 11.23
C ILE A 327 -28.49 -10.60 10.48
N GLY A 328 -27.65 -11.53 10.96
CA GLY A 328 -27.31 -12.77 10.29
C GLY A 328 -27.65 -14.01 11.12
N ALA A 329 -28.49 -14.91 10.59
CA ALA A 329 -28.88 -16.16 11.25
C ALA A 329 -27.68 -17.08 11.55
N ASN A 330 -26.59 -16.97 10.77
CA ASN A 330 -25.38 -17.78 10.91
C ASN A 330 -24.22 -16.98 11.52
N ALA A 331 -24.48 -15.87 12.21
CA ALA A 331 -23.47 -15.07 12.87
C ALA A 331 -23.25 -15.55 14.30
N ILE A 332 -21.99 -15.72 14.69
CA ILE A 332 -21.57 -16.10 16.03
C ILE A 332 -20.58 -15.09 16.60
N SER A 333 -20.68 -14.82 17.90
CA SER A 333 -19.65 -14.05 18.60
C SER A 333 -18.45 -14.95 18.87
N ILE A 334 -17.26 -14.51 18.53
CA ILE A 334 -16.04 -15.24 18.84
C ILE A 334 -15.72 -15.06 20.32
N THR A 335 -15.66 -16.16 21.05
CA THR A 335 -15.30 -16.24 22.47
C THR A 335 -14.27 -17.35 22.67
N ALA A 336 -13.60 -17.39 23.81
CA ALA A 336 -12.68 -18.47 24.14
C ALA A 336 -13.34 -19.88 24.13
N GLU A 337 -14.66 -19.92 24.31
CA GLU A 337 -15.43 -21.18 24.33
C GLU A 337 -15.68 -21.77 22.93
N ASN A 338 -15.59 -20.94 21.87
CA ASN A 338 -15.87 -21.39 20.50
C ASN A 338 -14.68 -22.09 19.83
N ASN A 339 -13.52 -22.18 20.49
CA ASN A 339 -12.25 -22.67 19.89
C ASN A 339 -11.86 -21.99 18.56
N ILE A 340 -12.34 -20.75 18.33
CA ILE A 340 -12.02 -19.96 17.14
C ILE A 340 -10.93 -18.96 17.52
N ASN A 341 -9.76 -19.12 16.92
CA ASN A 341 -8.67 -18.17 17.09
C ASN A 341 -8.75 -17.07 16.03
N VAL A 342 -8.88 -15.81 16.45
CA VAL A 342 -8.91 -14.65 15.54
C VAL A 342 -7.57 -14.48 14.82
N ASP A 343 -6.48 -14.91 15.44
CA ASP A 343 -5.15 -14.81 14.83
C ASP A 343 -5.02 -15.68 13.59
N ASP A 344 -5.80 -16.76 13.47
CA ASP A 344 -5.86 -17.57 12.25
C ASP A 344 -6.35 -16.76 11.04
N PHE A 345 -7.28 -15.80 11.22
CA PHE A 345 -7.71 -14.90 10.15
C PHE A 345 -6.64 -13.83 9.81
N LYS A 346 -5.90 -13.36 10.81
CA LYS A 346 -4.73 -12.49 10.58
C LYS A 346 -3.66 -13.27 9.81
N GLU A 347 -3.47 -14.55 10.14
CA GLU A 347 -2.55 -15.43 9.43
C GLU A 347 -2.95 -15.63 7.97
N VAL A 348 -4.23 -15.61 7.60
CA VAL A 348 -4.64 -15.73 6.18
C VAL A 348 -4.00 -14.63 5.34
N HIS A 349 -3.96 -13.40 5.81
CA HIS A 349 -3.25 -12.31 5.13
C HIS A 349 -1.74 -12.59 5.04
N THR A 350 -1.17 -13.17 6.10
CA THR A 350 0.25 -13.54 6.18
C THR A 350 0.55 -14.80 5.37
N LEU A 351 -0.37 -15.76 5.33
CA LEU A 351 -0.22 -17.01 4.56
C LEU A 351 -0.05 -16.72 3.08
N VAL A 352 -0.80 -15.78 2.57
CA VAL A 352 -0.64 -15.33 1.19
C VAL A 352 0.76 -14.75 0.97
N ASP A 353 1.35 -14.12 1.99
CA ASP A 353 2.74 -13.67 1.96
C ASP A 353 3.75 -14.81 2.19
N CYS A 354 3.38 -15.87 2.91
CA CYS A 354 4.23 -17.05 3.14
C CYS A 354 4.46 -17.88 1.88
N TYR A 355 3.50 -17.95 0.96
CA TYR A 355 3.70 -18.61 -0.34
C TYR A 355 4.78 -17.93 -1.19
N LEU A 356 5.05 -16.64 -0.91
CA LEU A 356 6.12 -15.89 -1.54
C LEU A 356 7.46 -16.02 -0.81
N ASN A 357 7.45 -16.56 0.43
CA ASN A 357 8.64 -16.68 1.27
C ASN A 357 9.28 -18.07 1.24
N ASP A 358 8.60 -19.06 0.68
CA ASP A 358 9.24 -20.34 0.41
C ASP A 358 10.25 -20.12 -0.73
N GLU A 359 11.55 -20.29 -0.43
CA GLU A 359 12.64 -20.08 -1.38
C GLU A 359 12.50 -20.95 -2.65
N ASN A 360 11.62 -21.94 -2.61
CA ASN A 360 11.38 -22.92 -3.66
C ASN A 360 10.04 -22.78 -4.40
N SER A 361 9.10 -21.90 -3.97
CA SER A 361 7.81 -21.80 -4.66
C SER A 361 7.53 -20.39 -5.17
N MET A 362 7.55 -20.25 -6.50
CA MET A 362 7.02 -19.09 -7.22
C MET A 362 5.54 -19.30 -7.64
N GLU A 363 4.84 -20.18 -6.93
CA GLU A 363 3.53 -20.69 -7.35
C GLU A 363 2.41 -19.64 -7.33
N ARG A 364 2.48 -18.62 -6.46
CA ARG A 364 1.40 -17.61 -6.32
C ARG A 364 1.94 -16.18 -6.28
N PRO A 365 2.36 -15.64 -7.43
CA PRO A 365 2.99 -14.32 -7.49
C PRO A 365 2.02 -13.18 -7.11
N SER A 366 2.58 -12.11 -6.50
CA SER A 366 1.85 -10.87 -6.22
C SER A 366 1.65 -10.04 -7.49
N LEU A 367 0.76 -10.48 -8.37
CA LEU A 367 0.45 -9.81 -9.64
C LEU A 367 -0.77 -8.90 -9.56
N VAL A 368 -1.80 -9.33 -8.81
CA VAL A 368 -3.13 -8.71 -8.85
C VAL A 368 -3.70 -8.45 -7.44
N ASP A 369 -2.83 -8.15 -6.49
CA ASP A 369 -3.20 -7.83 -5.12
C ASP A 369 -3.81 -6.43 -5.00
N ASP A 370 -4.58 -6.27 -3.94
CA ASP A 370 -5.02 -4.98 -3.44
C ASP A 370 -5.76 -4.13 -4.51
N PHE A 371 -6.71 -4.74 -5.23
CA PHE A 371 -7.60 -4.00 -6.14
C PHE A 371 -8.82 -3.45 -5.39
N TYR A 372 -9.28 -2.28 -5.81
CA TYR A 372 -10.49 -1.65 -5.27
C TYR A 372 -11.73 -2.09 -6.00
N MET A 373 -12.82 -2.36 -5.25
CA MET A 373 -14.13 -2.64 -5.81
C MET A 373 -15.26 -2.39 -4.81
N THR A 374 -16.33 -1.74 -5.21
CA THR A 374 -17.53 -1.58 -4.35
C THR A 374 -18.19 -2.93 -4.09
N GLY A 375 -19.03 -3.03 -3.04
CA GLY A 375 -19.70 -4.29 -2.71
C GLY A 375 -20.57 -4.85 -3.87
N ASP A 376 -21.26 -3.98 -4.63
CA ASP A 376 -22.04 -4.43 -5.79
C ASP A 376 -21.15 -4.82 -6.98
N GLY A 377 -20.00 -4.15 -7.13
CA GLY A 377 -18.96 -4.56 -8.07
C GLY A 377 -18.38 -5.93 -7.70
N LEU A 378 -18.17 -6.20 -6.40
CA LEU A 378 -17.65 -7.47 -5.89
C LEU A 378 -18.58 -8.66 -6.22
N VAL A 379 -19.90 -8.47 -6.13
CA VAL A 379 -20.88 -9.50 -6.55
C VAL A 379 -20.72 -9.81 -8.04
N LYS A 380 -20.71 -8.78 -8.90
CA LYS A 380 -20.49 -8.95 -10.36
C LYS A 380 -19.14 -9.63 -10.65
N PHE A 381 -18.10 -9.24 -9.90
CA PHE A 381 -16.78 -9.79 -10.06
C PHE A 381 -16.72 -11.26 -9.64
N SER A 382 -17.39 -11.65 -8.54
CA SER A 382 -17.46 -13.03 -8.08
C SER A 382 -18.08 -14.01 -9.10
N ASP A 383 -18.94 -13.52 -9.99
CA ASP A 383 -19.46 -14.31 -11.09
C ASP A 383 -18.50 -14.36 -12.29
N LYS A 384 -17.85 -13.23 -12.61
CA LYS A 384 -16.87 -13.17 -13.71
C LYS A 384 -15.62 -13.99 -13.40
N ILE A 385 -15.16 -14.05 -12.14
CA ILE A 385 -13.96 -14.79 -11.78
C ILE A 385 -14.11 -16.28 -12.00
N LYS A 386 -15.31 -16.84 -11.87
CA LYS A 386 -15.60 -18.27 -12.18
C LYS A 386 -15.22 -18.64 -13.62
N SER A 387 -15.44 -17.72 -14.55
CA SER A 387 -15.05 -17.91 -15.96
C SER A 387 -13.53 -17.88 -16.13
N ILE A 388 -12.85 -17.04 -15.35
CA ILE A 388 -11.39 -16.94 -15.32
C ILE A 388 -10.79 -18.19 -14.70
N GLU A 389 -11.32 -18.67 -13.59
CA GLU A 389 -10.94 -19.91 -12.92
C GLU A 389 -11.02 -21.10 -13.88
N LYS A 390 -12.13 -21.20 -14.61
CA LYS A 390 -12.31 -22.25 -15.64
C LYS A 390 -11.29 -22.15 -16.78
N ALA A 391 -10.98 -20.94 -17.24
CA ALA A 391 -10.02 -20.72 -18.32
C ALA A 391 -8.58 -21.01 -17.90
N LEU A 392 -8.25 -20.75 -16.64
CA LEU A 392 -6.92 -21.00 -16.06
C LEU A 392 -6.79 -22.42 -15.50
N ASN A 393 -7.91 -23.13 -15.28
CA ASN A 393 -8.00 -24.37 -14.52
C ASN A 393 -7.39 -24.23 -13.11
N GLN A 394 -7.73 -23.14 -12.40
CA GLN A 394 -7.23 -22.79 -11.08
C GLN A 394 -8.35 -22.22 -10.21
N ASP A 395 -8.25 -22.42 -8.90
CA ASP A 395 -9.05 -21.70 -7.90
C ASP A 395 -8.44 -20.31 -7.64
N LEU A 396 -9.27 -19.27 -7.71
CA LEU A 396 -8.91 -17.89 -7.41
C LEU A 396 -9.75 -17.36 -6.25
N PRO A 397 -9.50 -17.82 -5.01
CA PRO A 397 -10.26 -17.39 -3.85
C PRO A 397 -10.10 -15.88 -3.64
N ILE A 398 -11.24 -15.21 -3.38
CA ILE A 398 -11.32 -13.78 -3.11
C ILE A 398 -11.27 -13.55 -1.61
N PHE A 399 -10.43 -12.64 -1.14
CA PHE A 399 -10.45 -12.20 0.25
C PHE A 399 -10.06 -10.71 0.34
N GLY A 400 -10.43 -10.06 1.44
CA GLY A 400 -10.08 -8.66 1.66
C GLY A 400 -11.04 -7.89 2.54
N SER A 401 -10.88 -6.58 2.59
CA SER A 401 -11.64 -5.67 3.43
C SER A 401 -12.83 -5.08 2.69
N TYR A 402 -14.03 -5.44 3.13
CA TYR A 402 -15.26 -4.81 2.65
C TYR A 402 -15.38 -3.36 3.09
N ALA A 403 -14.93 -3.05 4.32
CA ALA A 403 -15.02 -1.71 4.88
C ALA A 403 -14.24 -0.68 4.04
N THR A 404 -13.12 -1.09 3.45
CA THR A 404 -12.28 -0.23 2.60
C THR A 404 -12.35 -0.58 1.12
N SER A 405 -13.15 -1.61 0.77
CA SER A 405 -13.36 -2.06 -0.61
C SER A 405 -12.10 -2.54 -1.32
N ILE A 406 -11.14 -3.12 -0.58
CA ILE A 406 -9.88 -3.64 -1.12
C ILE A 406 -9.86 -5.16 -1.02
N TYR A 407 -9.61 -5.80 -2.16
CA TYR A 407 -9.63 -7.26 -2.29
C TYR A 407 -8.39 -7.78 -3.00
N THR A 408 -8.12 -9.07 -2.77
CA THR A 408 -6.98 -9.80 -3.33
C THR A 408 -7.44 -11.13 -3.88
N VAL A 409 -6.81 -11.55 -4.97
CA VAL A 409 -6.79 -12.93 -5.47
C VAL A 409 -5.36 -13.32 -5.80
N ARG A 410 -5.05 -14.62 -5.75
CA ARG A 410 -3.70 -15.13 -6.02
C ARG A 410 -3.74 -16.20 -7.10
N PRO A 411 -3.36 -15.86 -8.33
CA PRO A 411 -3.18 -16.84 -9.39
C PRO A 411 -1.90 -17.64 -9.18
N ASP A 412 -1.90 -18.84 -9.73
CA ASP A 412 -0.76 -19.76 -9.77
C ASP A 412 -0.06 -19.67 -11.12
N PHE A 413 1.21 -19.25 -11.15
CA PHE A 413 2.04 -19.23 -12.35
C PHE A 413 3.46 -19.66 -12.02
N ASP A 414 3.97 -20.65 -12.72
CA ASP A 414 5.40 -20.99 -12.72
C ASP A 414 6.19 -19.99 -13.55
N LEU A 415 6.68 -18.93 -12.91
CA LEU A 415 7.46 -17.91 -13.60
C LEU A 415 8.85 -18.36 -14.04
N SER A 416 9.31 -19.56 -13.70
CA SER A 416 10.51 -20.16 -14.29
C SER A 416 10.29 -20.54 -15.75
N ASN A 417 9.04 -20.84 -16.14
CA ASN A 417 8.66 -21.24 -17.48
C ASN A 417 8.28 -20.01 -18.35
N ILE A 418 8.89 -19.87 -19.53
CA ILE A 418 8.66 -18.76 -20.46
C ILE A 418 7.19 -18.67 -20.90
N ALA A 419 6.52 -19.81 -21.13
CA ALA A 419 5.13 -19.84 -21.54
C ALA A 419 4.21 -19.32 -20.41
N GLU A 420 4.49 -19.72 -19.16
CA GLU A 420 3.75 -19.28 -17.98
C GLU A 420 4.00 -17.79 -17.68
N ARG A 421 5.20 -17.25 -17.89
CA ARG A 421 5.45 -15.78 -17.83
C ARG A 421 4.57 -15.02 -18.81
N LYS A 422 4.50 -15.48 -20.06
CA LYS A 422 3.63 -14.86 -21.07
C LYS A 422 2.17 -14.92 -20.64
N ARG A 423 1.74 -16.08 -20.11
CA ARG A 423 0.38 -16.30 -19.60
C ARG A 423 0.07 -15.39 -18.40
N ALA A 424 0.99 -15.24 -17.45
CA ALA A 424 0.87 -14.34 -16.30
C ALA A 424 0.71 -12.87 -16.74
N MET A 425 1.48 -12.40 -17.73
CA MET A 425 1.38 -11.04 -18.25
C MET A 425 0.09 -10.80 -19.04
N GLN A 426 -0.41 -11.79 -19.76
CA GLN A 426 -1.73 -11.73 -20.42
C GLN A 426 -2.84 -11.69 -19.37
N PHE A 427 -2.74 -12.50 -18.32
CA PHE A 427 -3.66 -12.51 -17.20
C PHE A 427 -3.71 -11.14 -16.51
N LEU A 428 -2.58 -10.54 -16.20
CA LEU A 428 -2.49 -9.22 -15.57
C LEU A 428 -3.34 -8.16 -16.33
N ARG A 429 -3.17 -8.09 -17.65
CA ARG A 429 -3.92 -7.15 -18.49
C ARG A 429 -5.41 -7.48 -18.55
N TYR A 430 -5.75 -8.76 -18.68
CA TYR A 430 -7.14 -9.19 -18.73
C TYR A 430 -7.86 -8.94 -17.41
N PHE A 431 -7.20 -9.26 -16.29
CA PHE A 431 -7.72 -9.06 -14.94
C PHE A 431 -7.98 -7.58 -14.64
N SER A 432 -7.05 -6.68 -14.99
CA SER A 432 -7.23 -5.23 -14.84
C SER A 432 -8.48 -4.76 -15.61
N LYS A 433 -8.67 -5.25 -16.84
CA LYS A 433 -9.89 -4.94 -17.63
C LYS A 433 -11.17 -5.43 -16.92
N VAL A 434 -11.17 -6.65 -16.38
CA VAL A 434 -12.34 -7.20 -15.66
C VAL A 434 -12.65 -6.39 -14.41
N VAL A 435 -11.64 -5.99 -13.64
CA VAL A 435 -11.83 -5.14 -12.47
C VAL A 435 -12.52 -3.82 -12.86
N ARG A 436 -12.08 -3.16 -13.92
CA ARG A 436 -12.71 -1.92 -14.42
C ARG A 436 -14.14 -2.12 -14.90
N GLU A 437 -14.40 -3.20 -15.64
CA GLU A 437 -15.76 -3.54 -16.09
C GLU A 437 -16.73 -3.77 -14.93
N CYS A 438 -16.22 -4.16 -13.76
CA CYS A 438 -17.00 -4.27 -12.55
C CYS A 438 -17.07 -2.95 -11.75
N GLY A 439 -16.53 -1.84 -12.27
CA GLY A 439 -16.54 -0.53 -11.62
C GLY A 439 -15.43 -0.35 -10.57
N GLY A 440 -14.39 -1.17 -10.64
CA GLY A 440 -13.24 -1.14 -9.73
C GLY A 440 -12.02 -0.41 -10.29
N SER A 441 -10.94 -0.39 -9.49
CA SER A 441 -9.62 0.09 -9.85
C SER A 441 -8.55 -0.92 -9.49
N PHE A 442 -7.63 -1.16 -10.41
CA PHE A 442 -6.54 -2.13 -10.19
C PHE A 442 -5.49 -1.64 -9.20
N THR A 443 -5.35 -0.33 -9.01
CA THR A 443 -4.40 0.31 -8.12
C THR A 443 -5.03 0.91 -6.86
N GLY A 444 -6.25 0.51 -6.50
CA GLY A 444 -6.95 1.13 -5.38
C GLY A 444 -6.36 0.82 -4.01
N GLY A 445 -5.66 -0.30 -3.83
CA GLY A 445 -5.17 -0.74 -2.53
C GLY A 445 -3.81 -0.19 -2.12
N ARG A 446 -2.91 0.05 -3.07
CA ARG A 446 -1.59 0.67 -2.88
C ARG A 446 -1.02 1.21 -4.19
N SER A 447 0.06 1.96 -4.09
CA SER A 447 0.78 2.49 -5.25
C SER A 447 1.26 1.40 -6.19
N GLU A 448 1.49 1.76 -7.42
CA GLU A 448 1.61 0.86 -8.57
C GLU A 448 3.00 0.21 -8.73
N GLY A 449 4.06 0.85 -8.24
CA GLY A 449 5.43 0.40 -8.44
C GLY A 449 5.78 0.17 -9.90
N ARG A 450 6.56 -0.89 -10.14
CA ARG A 450 6.95 -1.34 -11.50
C ARG A 450 5.87 -2.23 -12.12
N VAL A 451 5.31 -3.18 -11.33
CA VAL A 451 4.44 -4.23 -11.87
C VAL A 451 3.07 -3.68 -12.25
N LYS A 452 2.40 -2.96 -11.37
CA LYS A 452 1.07 -2.40 -11.65
C LYS A 452 1.12 -1.19 -12.58
N GLY A 453 2.22 -0.44 -12.61
CA GLY A 453 2.45 0.65 -13.56
C GLY A 453 2.25 0.26 -15.02
N LEU A 454 2.51 -1.01 -15.37
CA LEU A 454 2.28 -1.55 -16.72
C LEU A 454 0.84 -1.45 -17.20
N VAL A 455 -0.13 -1.49 -16.29
CA VAL A 455 -1.56 -1.48 -16.62
C VAL A 455 -2.25 -0.21 -16.16
N SER A 456 -1.78 0.45 -15.12
CA SER A 456 -2.36 1.69 -14.60
C SER A 456 -1.97 2.90 -15.46
N THR A 457 -0.72 3.02 -15.86
CA THR A 457 -0.24 4.14 -16.67
C THR A 457 -0.98 4.28 -18.01
N PRO A 458 -1.22 3.20 -18.78
CA PRO A 458 -2.04 3.29 -20.00
C PRO A 458 -3.52 3.64 -19.75
N GLU A 459 -4.00 3.56 -18.52
CA GLU A 459 -5.38 3.89 -18.14
C GLU A 459 -5.57 5.38 -17.81
N LEU A 460 -4.48 6.11 -17.57
CA LEU A 460 -4.51 7.55 -17.35
C LEU A 460 -4.90 8.30 -18.63
N THR A 461 -5.69 9.35 -18.47
CA THR A 461 -5.89 10.31 -19.57
C THR A 461 -4.59 11.02 -19.92
N ASN A 462 -4.46 11.54 -21.12
CA ASN A 462 -3.28 12.30 -21.55
C ASN A 462 -2.98 13.49 -20.61
N ARG A 463 -4.03 14.11 -20.06
CA ARG A 463 -3.89 15.24 -19.13
C ARG A 463 -3.41 14.81 -17.74
N GLU A 464 -3.90 13.68 -17.24
CA GLU A 464 -3.41 13.11 -15.98
C GLU A 464 -1.96 12.67 -16.11
N HIS A 465 -1.61 12.02 -17.23
CA HIS A 465 -0.23 11.60 -17.49
C HIS A 465 0.71 12.80 -17.54
N ALA A 466 0.34 13.89 -18.23
CA ALA A 466 1.11 15.12 -18.28
C ALA A 466 1.24 15.76 -16.89
N LEU A 467 0.13 15.89 -16.14
CA LEU A 467 0.14 16.44 -14.79
C LEU A 467 1.11 15.69 -13.86
N TYR A 468 1.06 14.36 -13.85
CA TYR A 468 1.95 13.56 -13.02
C TYR A 468 3.41 13.60 -13.48
N GLY A 469 3.64 13.66 -14.81
CA GLY A 469 4.97 13.85 -15.38
C GLY A 469 5.59 15.20 -14.99
N ASP A 470 4.80 16.27 -15.00
CA ASP A 470 5.24 17.61 -14.60
C ASP A 470 5.52 17.68 -13.09
N ILE A 471 4.68 17.06 -12.24
CA ILE A 471 4.97 16.93 -10.80
C ILE A 471 6.33 16.25 -10.60
N LYS A 472 6.55 15.12 -11.25
CA LYS A 472 7.84 14.41 -11.18
C LYS A 472 9.00 15.29 -11.57
N LYS A 473 8.89 16.01 -12.68
CA LYS A 473 9.94 16.89 -13.21
C LYS A 473 10.24 18.09 -12.31
N ILE A 474 9.24 18.61 -11.59
CA ILE A 474 9.42 19.70 -10.63
C ILE A 474 10.31 19.25 -9.45
N PHE A 475 10.11 18.03 -8.94
CA PHE A 475 10.89 17.50 -7.81
C PHE A 475 12.22 16.86 -8.22
N ASP A 476 12.26 16.24 -9.38
CA ASP A 476 13.42 15.50 -9.90
C ASP A 476 13.73 15.93 -11.35
N PRO A 477 14.29 17.13 -11.54
CA PRO A 477 14.55 17.66 -12.89
C PRO A 477 15.54 16.82 -13.70
N ASN A 478 16.45 16.10 -13.03
CA ASN A 478 17.46 15.22 -13.66
C ASN A 478 16.96 13.79 -13.89
N GLY A 479 15.80 13.42 -13.33
CA GLY A 479 15.11 12.17 -13.62
C GLY A 479 15.81 10.90 -13.13
N PHE A 480 16.53 10.95 -12.02
CA PHE A 480 17.27 9.79 -11.49
C PHE A 480 16.60 9.13 -10.26
N MET A 481 15.61 9.78 -9.65
CA MET A 481 14.92 9.22 -8.47
C MET A 481 13.88 8.19 -8.89
N ASN A 482 14.15 6.94 -8.62
CA ASN A 482 13.30 5.76 -8.88
C ASN A 482 12.61 5.76 -10.27
N PRO A 483 13.37 5.91 -11.36
CA PRO A 483 12.83 6.29 -12.69
C PRO A 483 11.95 5.22 -13.34
N GLU A 484 12.06 3.95 -12.94
CA GLU A 484 11.38 2.82 -13.56
C GLU A 484 10.09 2.42 -12.82
N THR A 485 9.62 3.27 -11.92
CA THR A 485 8.34 3.09 -11.22
C THR A 485 7.27 4.02 -11.78
N LYS A 486 6.02 3.73 -11.47
CA LYS A 486 4.87 4.59 -11.83
C LYS A 486 4.83 4.83 -13.34
N LEU A 487 4.87 6.07 -13.76
CA LEU A 487 4.87 6.47 -15.18
C LEU A 487 6.06 5.93 -15.98
N GLY A 488 7.16 5.61 -15.30
CA GLY A 488 8.36 5.07 -15.93
C GLY A 488 8.37 3.55 -16.09
N ALA A 489 7.36 2.85 -15.60
CA ALA A 489 7.28 1.39 -15.70
C ALA A 489 7.07 0.94 -17.14
N THR A 490 7.94 0.04 -17.63
CA THR A 490 7.81 -0.52 -18.98
C THR A 490 7.66 -2.04 -18.96
N PHE A 491 6.96 -2.58 -19.97
CA PHE A 491 6.78 -4.01 -20.11
C PHE A 491 8.12 -4.74 -20.30
N ALA A 492 9.04 -4.14 -21.05
CA ALA A 492 10.36 -4.69 -21.30
C ALA A 492 11.18 -4.84 -20.01
N ASP A 493 11.13 -3.84 -19.14
CA ASP A 493 11.86 -3.87 -17.85
C ASP A 493 11.29 -4.91 -16.91
N VAL A 494 9.96 -4.98 -16.76
CA VAL A 494 9.34 -5.98 -15.89
C VAL A 494 9.63 -7.41 -16.38
N VAL A 495 9.51 -7.67 -17.69
CA VAL A 495 9.80 -9.01 -18.25
C VAL A 495 11.27 -9.38 -18.08
N ARG A 496 12.20 -8.43 -18.25
CA ARG A 496 13.64 -8.63 -18.06
C ARG A 496 13.95 -9.05 -16.62
N HIS A 497 13.24 -8.51 -15.66
CA HIS A 497 13.49 -8.68 -14.24
C HIS A 497 12.55 -9.70 -13.56
N LEU A 498 11.72 -10.42 -14.32
CA LEU A 498 10.93 -11.50 -13.71
C LEU A 498 11.85 -12.53 -13.07
N ARG A 499 11.54 -12.94 -11.84
CA ARG A 499 12.29 -13.98 -11.14
C ARG A 499 12.31 -15.27 -11.95
N THR A 500 13.46 -15.95 -11.99
CA THR A 500 13.64 -17.23 -12.67
C THR A 500 14.30 -18.20 -11.71
N SER A 501 14.08 -19.51 -11.90
CA SER A 501 14.73 -20.56 -11.12
C SER A 501 16.25 -20.59 -11.30
N GLU A 502 16.75 -20.07 -12.43
CA GLU A 502 18.20 -20.02 -12.73
C GLU A 502 18.96 -19.06 -11.79
N ASN A 503 18.26 -18.10 -11.16
CA ASN A 503 18.87 -17.17 -10.20
C ASN A 503 18.98 -17.74 -8.78
N GLN A 504 18.61 -19.00 -8.54
CA GLN A 504 18.75 -19.68 -7.24
C GLN A 504 20.16 -20.25 -7.00
N GLY A 505 21.08 -20.14 -7.97
CA GLY A 505 22.37 -20.85 -8.02
C GLY A 505 23.59 -20.13 -7.47
N VAL A 506 23.46 -19.02 -6.69
CA VAL A 506 24.61 -18.41 -6.01
C VAL A 506 24.33 -18.39 -4.51
N LYS A 507 24.72 -19.49 -3.85
CA LYS A 507 24.84 -19.57 -2.40
C LYS A 507 26.01 -18.73 -1.89
#